data_d0e6c7dc90e8794f13ae5d09957d0457
#
_entry.id   d0e6c7dc90e8794f13ae5d09957d0457
#
_cell.length_a   1.000
_cell.length_b   1.000
_cell.length_c   1.000
_cell.angle_alpha   90.00
_cell.angle_beta   90.00
_cell.angle_gamma   90.00
#
_symmetry.space_group_name_H-M   'P 1'
#
loop_
_entity.id
_entity.type
_entity.pdbx_description
1 polymer ?
#
loop_
_entity_poly.entity_id
_entity_poly.type
_entity_poly.pdbx_seq_one_letter_code
_entity_poly.pdbx_strand_id
1 'polypeptide(L)'
;MGDSDYIIKNGILKEYTGTDSNVIVPDGVTSIGLTFAFCENLTSVVLPCGITSIESHAFWSCENLTSVTLPDSLTSIDDWAFDGCMNLMNITLPSKLLSIGYEVFSECKKLEVFISGNPSFEEAAFSCVKKIIAPNISLSKFLTIKEKRAAARGFLSNYSLYKNKAIIEDYIKYIISQKKQLLSEILLEDDVLSLAVYIEIKKHNIKSFLGEYLQPAEKAKAQKCLAFLLEWEDKNILDIYNLQQLKEIL
;
A
#
# COMPACT_ATOMS: atom_id res chain seq x y z
N MET A 1 -10.58 16.53 -25.63
CA MET A 1 -11.19 15.21 -25.52
C MET A 1 -12.58 15.28 -26.12
N GLY A 2 -12.89 14.45 -27.10
CA GLY A 2 -14.22 14.45 -27.71
C GLY A 2 -15.13 13.47 -26.98
N ASP A 3 -16.40 13.81 -26.78
CA ASP A 3 -17.42 12.90 -26.22
C ASP A 3 -17.57 11.59 -27.02
N SER A 4 -16.94 11.51 -28.21
CA SER A 4 -16.95 10.37 -29.10
C SER A 4 -16.03 9.22 -28.69
N ASP A 5 -15.09 9.45 -27.76
CA ASP A 5 -14.09 8.45 -27.37
C ASP A 5 -14.59 7.46 -26.31
N TYR A 6 -15.78 7.71 -25.74
CA TYR A 6 -16.36 6.93 -24.66
C TYR A 6 -17.68 6.27 -25.07
N ILE A 7 -17.78 4.96 -24.91
CA ILE A 7 -19.05 4.23 -25.07
C ILE A 7 -19.63 3.95 -23.68
N ILE A 8 -20.66 4.72 -23.33
CA ILE A 8 -21.36 4.62 -22.05
C ILE A 8 -22.75 4.01 -22.26
N LYS A 9 -23.09 2.95 -21.51
CA LYS A 9 -24.42 2.32 -21.54
C LYS A 9 -24.93 2.13 -20.11
N ASN A 10 -26.09 2.69 -19.83
CA ASN A 10 -26.73 2.63 -18.51
C ASN A 10 -25.80 3.07 -17.37
N GLY A 11 -25.03 4.13 -17.56
CA GLY A 11 -24.07 4.64 -16.59
C GLY A 11 -22.75 3.84 -16.49
N ILE A 12 -22.60 2.73 -17.23
CA ILE A 12 -21.37 1.96 -17.26
C ILE A 12 -20.51 2.39 -18.45
N LEU A 13 -19.28 2.75 -18.19
CA LEU A 13 -18.27 2.95 -19.23
C LEU A 13 -17.84 1.56 -19.75
N LYS A 14 -18.19 1.25 -20.98
CA LYS A 14 -17.94 -0.06 -21.60
C LYS A 14 -16.71 -0.10 -22.49
N GLU A 15 -16.38 1.04 -23.12
CA GLU A 15 -15.26 1.10 -24.04
C GLU A 15 -14.67 2.51 -24.07
N TYR A 16 -13.38 2.61 -24.20
CA TYR A 16 -12.61 3.81 -24.48
C TYR A 16 -11.80 3.59 -25.77
N THR A 17 -12.07 4.37 -26.80
CA THR A 17 -11.44 4.29 -28.11
C THR A 17 -10.35 5.34 -28.33
N GLY A 18 -10.17 6.25 -27.35
CA GLY A 18 -9.16 7.29 -27.40
C GLY A 18 -7.75 6.72 -27.22
N THR A 19 -6.75 7.54 -27.54
CA THR A 19 -5.32 7.19 -27.44
C THR A 19 -4.58 8.03 -26.42
N ASP A 20 -5.31 8.84 -25.63
CA ASP A 20 -4.70 9.72 -24.63
C ASP A 20 -4.06 8.91 -23.49
N SER A 21 -2.88 9.34 -23.07
CA SER A 21 -2.19 8.72 -21.95
C SER A 21 -2.74 9.16 -20.57
N ASN A 22 -3.43 10.31 -20.53
CA ASN A 22 -4.04 10.85 -19.33
C ASN A 22 -5.54 11.02 -19.56
N VAL A 23 -6.33 10.18 -18.95
CA VAL A 23 -7.78 10.10 -19.16
C VAL A 23 -8.53 10.69 -17.98
N ILE A 24 -9.48 11.57 -18.27
CA ILE A 24 -10.49 12.03 -17.31
C ILE A 24 -11.82 11.45 -17.75
N VAL A 25 -12.34 10.49 -16.98
CA VAL A 25 -13.64 9.86 -17.29
C VAL A 25 -14.75 10.91 -17.14
N PRO A 26 -15.69 11.02 -18.12
CA PRO A 26 -16.73 12.04 -18.07
C PRO A 26 -17.72 11.81 -16.93
N ASP A 27 -18.38 12.91 -16.52
CA ASP A 27 -19.47 12.86 -15.55
C ASP A 27 -20.64 12.02 -16.06
N GLY A 28 -21.44 11.47 -15.13
CA GLY A 28 -22.59 10.62 -15.45
C GLY A 28 -22.23 9.13 -15.57
N VAL A 29 -20.93 8.77 -15.52
CA VAL A 29 -20.50 7.37 -15.36
C VAL A 29 -20.62 6.97 -13.90
N THR A 30 -21.20 5.80 -13.65
CA THR A 30 -21.39 5.24 -12.30
C THR A 30 -20.57 3.96 -12.06
N SER A 31 -20.14 3.29 -13.15
CA SER A 31 -19.30 2.10 -13.09
C SER A 31 -18.28 2.08 -14.24
N ILE A 32 -17.08 1.56 -13.94
CA ILE A 32 -16.06 1.27 -14.94
C ILE A 32 -16.11 -0.22 -15.26
N GLY A 33 -16.50 -0.56 -16.49
CA GLY A 33 -16.47 -1.92 -17.00
C GLY A 33 -15.08 -2.35 -17.48
N LEU A 34 -15.01 -3.36 -18.35
CA LEU A 34 -13.78 -3.86 -18.98
C LEU A 34 -13.25 -2.85 -20.04
N THR A 35 -13.06 -1.61 -19.63
CA THR A 35 -12.87 -0.47 -20.54
C THR A 35 -11.41 -0.22 -20.88
N PHE A 36 -10.55 -0.29 -19.87
CA PHE A 36 -9.14 0.07 -20.00
C PHE A 36 -8.21 -1.16 -20.04
N ALA A 37 -8.78 -2.38 -20.09
CA ALA A 37 -7.96 -3.58 -20.16
C ALA A 37 -6.99 -3.53 -21.35
N PHE A 38 -5.71 -3.84 -21.09
CA PHE A 38 -4.61 -3.79 -22.10
C PHE A 38 -4.34 -2.40 -22.71
N CYS A 39 -4.76 -1.32 -22.06
CA CYS A 39 -4.44 0.04 -22.53
C CYS A 39 -2.97 0.36 -22.26
N GLU A 40 -2.10 -0.01 -23.21
CA GLU A 40 -0.64 0.19 -23.10
C GLU A 40 -0.22 1.66 -23.04
N ASN A 41 -1.01 2.59 -23.61
CA ASN A 41 -0.69 4.02 -23.60
C ASN A 41 -1.12 4.74 -22.31
N LEU A 42 -1.98 4.12 -21.50
CA LEU A 42 -2.59 4.75 -20.34
C LEU A 42 -1.59 4.94 -19.20
N THR A 43 -1.35 6.19 -18.80
CA THR A 43 -0.44 6.53 -17.70
C THR A 43 -1.17 7.06 -16.46
N SER A 44 -2.29 7.76 -16.64
CA SER A 44 -3.10 8.22 -15.51
C SER A 44 -4.59 8.26 -15.83
N VAL A 45 -5.42 7.99 -14.81
CA VAL A 45 -6.87 8.07 -14.89
C VAL A 45 -7.44 8.83 -13.70
N VAL A 46 -8.37 9.75 -13.99
CA VAL A 46 -9.18 10.44 -12.97
C VAL A 46 -10.63 9.99 -13.12
N LEU A 47 -11.17 9.38 -12.08
CA LEU A 47 -12.56 8.93 -12.03
C LEU A 47 -13.45 10.00 -11.37
N PRO A 48 -14.62 10.34 -11.97
CA PRO A 48 -15.52 11.36 -11.44
C PRO A 48 -16.25 10.91 -10.18
N CYS A 49 -16.79 11.87 -9.44
CA CYS A 49 -17.47 11.64 -8.15
C CYS A 49 -18.75 10.79 -8.21
N GLY A 50 -19.22 10.42 -9.40
CA GLY A 50 -20.38 9.53 -9.59
C GLY A 50 -20.06 8.04 -9.59
N ILE A 51 -18.78 7.66 -9.70
CA ILE A 51 -18.36 6.24 -9.75
C ILE A 51 -18.60 5.56 -8.41
N THR A 52 -19.32 4.45 -8.43
CA THR A 52 -19.60 3.61 -7.26
C THR A 52 -18.93 2.24 -7.34
N SER A 53 -18.59 1.76 -8.54
CA SER A 53 -17.96 0.47 -8.74
C SER A 53 -16.90 0.48 -9.85
N ILE A 54 -15.88 -0.34 -9.66
CA ILE A 54 -14.90 -0.73 -10.68
C ILE A 54 -15.10 -2.24 -10.89
N GLU A 55 -15.55 -2.61 -12.09
CA GLU A 55 -15.88 -4.01 -12.45
C GLU A 55 -14.60 -4.84 -12.64
N SER A 56 -14.77 -6.16 -12.67
CA SER A 56 -13.66 -7.10 -12.88
C SER A 56 -12.85 -6.77 -14.12
N HIS A 57 -11.51 -6.84 -14.01
CA HIS A 57 -10.55 -6.59 -15.08
C HIS A 57 -10.60 -5.17 -15.70
N ALA A 58 -11.22 -4.18 -15.05
CA ALA A 58 -11.42 -2.84 -15.62
C ALA A 58 -10.12 -2.17 -16.11
N PHE A 59 -9.00 -2.39 -15.42
CA PHE A 59 -7.66 -1.89 -15.76
C PHE A 59 -6.64 -3.03 -15.92
N TRP A 60 -7.10 -4.22 -16.30
CA TRP A 60 -6.24 -5.38 -16.44
C TRP A 60 -5.09 -5.13 -17.43
N SER A 61 -3.86 -5.45 -16.99
CA SER A 61 -2.63 -5.28 -17.79
C SER A 61 -2.42 -3.87 -18.35
N CYS A 62 -2.85 -2.83 -17.62
CA CYS A 62 -2.45 -1.45 -17.88
C CYS A 62 -1.01 -1.24 -17.38
N GLU A 63 -0.03 -1.83 -18.09
CA GLU A 63 1.36 -1.91 -17.61
C GLU A 63 2.00 -0.54 -17.36
N ASN A 64 1.63 0.50 -18.13
CA ASN A 64 2.18 1.85 -18.02
C ASN A 64 1.38 2.77 -17.07
N LEU A 65 0.30 2.28 -16.47
CA LEU A 65 -0.50 3.05 -15.53
C LEU A 65 0.29 3.34 -14.25
N THR A 66 0.52 4.61 -13.95
CA THR A 66 1.28 5.07 -12.78
C THR A 66 0.41 5.62 -11.66
N SER A 67 -0.77 6.16 -12.01
CA SER A 67 -1.68 6.75 -11.04
C SER A 67 -3.16 6.62 -11.43
N VAL A 68 -3.99 6.39 -10.40
CA VAL A 68 -5.46 6.42 -10.51
C VAL A 68 -6.01 7.24 -9.37
N THR A 69 -6.86 8.23 -9.69
CA THR A 69 -7.60 9.00 -8.69
C THR A 69 -8.98 8.39 -8.52
N LEU A 70 -9.24 7.82 -7.34
CA LEU A 70 -10.51 7.20 -6.97
C LEU A 70 -11.40 8.21 -6.23
N PRO A 71 -12.71 8.29 -6.55
CA PRO A 71 -13.63 9.19 -5.87
C PRO A 71 -14.10 8.62 -4.52
N ASP A 72 -14.52 9.49 -3.61
CA ASP A 72 -15.10 9.12 -2.31
C ASP A 72 -16.42 8.35 -2.40
N SER A 73 -17.07 8.36 -3.57
CA SER A 73 -18.31 7.61 -3.84
C SER A 73 -18.08 6.11 -4.09
N LEU A 74 -16.83 5.69 -4.34
CA LEU A 74 -16.51 4.30 -4.68
C LEU A 74 -16.80 3.35 -3.52
N THR A 75 -17.58 2.31 -3.80
CA THR A 75 -18.01 1.30 -2.80
C THR A 75 -17.48 -0.09 -3.07
N SER A 76 -17.15 -0.43 -4.33
CA SER A 76 -16.59 -1.74 -4.67
C SER A 76 -15.51 -1.69 -5.74
N ILE A 77 -14.54 -2.59 -5.61
CA ILE A 77 -13.55 -2.91 -6.63
C ILE A 77 -13.59 -4.43 -6.79
N ASP A 78 -13.94 -4.91 -7.99
CA ASP A 78 -14.12 -6.33 -8.25
C ASP A 78 -12.81 -7.03 -8.62
N ASP A 79 -12.87 -8.35 -8.83
CA ASP A 79 -11.73 -9.23 -9.04
C ASP A 79 -10.82 -8.79 -10.18
N TRP A 80 -9.50 -8.87 -9.97
CA TRP A 80 -8.44 -8.54 -10.95
C TRP A 80 -8.52 -7.13 -11.55
N ALA A 81 -9.24 -6.20 -10.93
CA ALA A 81 -9.51 -4.88 -11.51
C ALA A 81 -8.24 -4.11 -11.90
N PHE A 82 -7.15 -4.28 -11.17
CA PHE A 82 -5.83 -3.66 -11.43
C PHE A 82 -4.70 -4.70 -11.60
N ASP A 83 -5.04 -5.98 -11.87
CA ASP A 83 -4.02 -7.00 -12.09
C ASP A 83 -3.12 -6.62 -13.27
N GLY A 84 -1.81 -6.78 -13.11
CA GLY A 84 -0.82 -6.44 -14.13
C GLY A 84 -0.51 -4.95 -14.28
N CYS A 85 -1.01 -4.07 -13.40
CA CYS A 85 -0.63 -2.65 -13.39
C CYS A 85 0.78 -2.48 -12.77
N MET A 86 1.81 -2.95 -13.47
CA MET A 86 3.18 -3.12 -12.94
C MET A 86 3.86 -1.81 -12.53
N ASN A 87 3.44 -0.67 -13.09
CA ASN A 87 4.01 0.64 -12.82
C ASN A 87 3.15 1.50 -11.88
N LEU A 88 2.01 0.99 -11.39
CA LEU A 88 1.19 1.70 -10.42
C LEU A 88 1.95 1.85 -9.10
N MET A 89 2.13 3.11 -8.65
CA MET A 89 2.99 3.41 -7.51
C MET A 89 2.19 3.62 -6.22
N ASN A 90 1.11 4.38 -6.31
CA ASN A 90 0.30 4.74 -5.15
C ASN A 90 -1.19 4.69 -5.49
N ILE A 91 -1.98 4.19 -4.56
CA ILE A 91 -3.43 4.27 -4.63
C ILE A 91 -4.00 4.54 -3.24
N THR A 92 -4.97 5.46 -3.16
CA THR A 92 -5.72 5.70 -1.93
C THR A 92 -7.12 5.13 -2.09
N LEU A 93 -7.44 4.13 -1.28
CA LEU A 93 -8.76 3.53 -1.22
C LEU A 93 -9.66 4.36 -0.30
N PRO A 94 -10.81 4.85 -0.78
CA PRO A 94 -11.65 5.78 -0.04
C PRO A 94 -12.34 5.14 1.16
N SER A 95 -12.76 5.97 2.12
CA SER A 95 -13.35 5.51 3.37
C SER A 95 -14.70 4.80 3.22
N LYS A 96 -15.42 5.08 2.14
CA LYS A 96 -16.72 4.46 1.82
C LYS A 96 -16.59 3.12 1.09
N LEU A 97 -15.38 2.71 0.73
CA LEU A 97 -15.17 1.41 0.08
C LEU A 97 -15.61 0.28 1.03
N LEU A 98 -16.47 -0.59 0.54
CA LEU A 98 -17.07 -1.70 1.31
C LEU A 98 -16.41 -3.03 0.98
N SER A 99 -16.03 -3.25 -0.29
CA SER A 99 -15.48 -4.53 -0.74
C SER A 99 -14.36 -4.38 -1.75
N ILE A 100 -13.40 -5.30 -1.67
CA ILE A 100 -12.28 -5.46 -2.59
C ILE A 100 -12.22 -6.94 -2.96
N GLY A 101 -12.27 -7.24 -4.24
CA GLY A 101 -12.31 -8.59 -4.78
C GLY A 101 -10.99 -9.35 -4.69
N TYR A 102 -10.99 -10.53 -5.30
CA TYR A 102 -9.86 -11.44 -5.38
C TYR A 102 -8.76 -10.87 -6.30
N GLU A 103 -7.51 -10.97 -5.85
CA GLU A 103 -6.30 -10.59 -6.62
C GLU A 103 -6.36 -9.21 -7.31
N VAL A 104 -7.06 -8.24 -6.72
CA VAL A 104 -7.29 -6.92 -7.33
C VAL A 104 -5.97 -6.24 -7.75
N PHE A 105 -4.91 -6.38 -6.95
CA PHE A 105 -3.61 -5.76 -7.21
C PHE A 105 -2.51 -6.82 -7.48
N SER A 106 -2.87 -7.93 -8.10
CA SER A 106 -1.90 -8.92 -8.54
C SER A 106 -0.87 -8.27 -9.48
N GLU A 107 0.39 -8.69 -9.42
CA GLU A 107 1.54 -8.15 -10.16
C GLU A 107 1.85 -6.63 -9.95
N CYS A 108 1.14 -5.91 -9.08
CA CYS A 108 1.40 -4.51 -8.74
C CYS A 108 2.58 -4.35 -7.75
N LYS A 109 3.76 -4.82 -8.10
CA LYS A 109 4.93 -4.94 -7.19
C LYS A 109 5.51 -3.63 -6.66
N LYS A 110 5.21 -2.49 -7.32
CA LYS A 110 5.66 -1.15 -6.90
C LYS A 110 4.65 -0.43 -6.01
N LEU A 111 3.43 -0.96 -5.92
CA LEU A 111 2.28 -0.28 -5.34
C LEU A 111 2.38 -0.15 -3.82
N GLU A 112 2.18 1.07 -3.35
CA GLU A 112 1.87 1.39 -1.95
C GLU A 112 0.39 1.76 -1.84
N VAL A 113 -0.36 1.00 -1.03
CA VAL A 113 -1.81 1.18 -0.86
C VAL A 113 -2.10 1.88 0.44
N PHE A 114 -2.83 2.99 0.41
CA PHE A 114 -3.41 3.62 1.60
C PHE A 114 -4.89 3.27 1.70
N ILE A 115 -5.32 2.69 2.83
CA ILE A 115 -6.71 2.28 3.08
C ILE A 115 -7.31 3.19 4.14
N SER A 116 -8.17 4.12 3.74
CA SER A 116 -8.80 5.09 4.65
C SER A 116 -9.92 4.48 5.50
N GLY A 117 -10.64 3.49 4.95
CA GLY A 117 -11.79 2.82 5.57
C GLY A 117 -11.46 1.49 6.22
N ASN A 118 -12.47 0.62 6.28
CA ASN A 118 -12.35 -0.75 6.76
C ASN A 118 -13.14 -1.71 5.85
N PRO A 119 -12.81 -1.80 4.55
CA PRO A 119 -13.51 -2.67 3.60
C PRO A 119 -13.34 -4.15 3.96
N SER A 120 -14.25 -5.01 3.49
CA SER A 120 -13.95 -6.42 3.32
C SER A 120 -13.03 -6.61 2.12
N PHE A 121 -12.19 -7.63 2.13
CA PHE A 121 -11.38 -7.99 0.97
C PHE A 121 -11.22 -9.51 0.88
N GLU A 122 -11.17 -9.98 -0.35
CA GLU A 122 -11.01 -11.38 -0.71
C GLU A 122 -9.54 -11.82 -0.58
N GLU A 123 -9.32 -13.13 -0.71
CA GLU A 123 -7.98 -13.70 -0.65
C GLU A 123 -7.07 -13.09 -1.73
N ALA A 124 -5.82 -12.85 -1.34
CA ALA A 124 -4.77 -12.33 -2.22
C ALA A 124 -5.02 -10.93 -2.84
N ALA A 125 -6.03 -10.18 -2.38
CA ALA A 125 -6.31 -8.82 -2.88
C ALA A 125 -5.06 -7.93 -2.93
N PHE A 126 -4.14 -8.10 -1.99
CA PHE A 126 -2.90 -7.31 -1.84
C PHE A 126 -1.62 -8.17 -1.90
N SER A 127 -1.66 -9.35 -2.50
CA SER A 127 -0.58 -10.36 -2.41
C SER A 127 0.77 -9.91 -2.99
N CYS A 128 0.76 -8.97 -3.92
CA CYS A 128 1.94 -8.49 -4.64
C CYS A 128 2.32 -7.04 -4.32
N VAL A 129 1.56 -6.33 -3.47
CA VAL A 129 1.84 -4.93 -3.19
C VAL A 129 3.07 -4.72 -2.31
N LYS A 130 3.75 -3.60 -2.51
CA LYS A 130 4.97 -3.23 -1.78
C LYS A 130 4.70 -2.90 -0.32
N LYS A 131 3.70 -2.04 -0.04
CA LYS A 131 3.30 -1.60 1.30
C LYS A 131 1.78 -1.44 1.40
N ILE A 132 1.23 -1.71 2.58
CA ILE A 132 -0.18 -1.43 2.91
C ILE A 132 -0.22 -0.55 4.16
N ILE A 133 -0.74 0.66 4.02
CA ILE A 133 -0.94 1.61 5.13
C ILE A 133 -2.42 1.57 5.48
N ALA A 134 -2.78 0.95 6.59
CA ALA A 134 -4.16 0.66 6.97
C ALA A 134 -4.42 0.98 8.45
N PRO A 135 -4.50 2.28 8.85
CA PRO A 135 -4.56 2.67 10.26
C PRO A 135 -5.77 2.14 11.03
N ASN A 136 -6.83 1.78 10.32
CA ASN A 136 -8.10 1.32 10.89
C ASN A 136 -8.32 -0.20 10.74
N ILE A 137 -7.33 -0.95 10.27
CA ILE A 137 -7.44 -2.38 9.97
C ILE A 137 -6.49 -3.18 10.85
N SER A 138 -7.01 -4.17 11.58
CA SER A 138 -6.20 -5.15 12.31
C SER A 138 -5.42 -6.04 11.35
N LEU A 139 -4.19 -6.39 11.71
CA LEU A 139 -3.33 -7.24 10.90
C LEU A 139 -3.92 -8.64 10.67
N SER A 140 -4.71 -9.12 11.62
CA SER A 140 -5.41 -10.42 11.50
C SER A 140 -6.37 -10.50 10.33
N LYS A 141 -6.83 -9.35 9.81
CA LYS A 141 -7.70 -9.27 8.64
C LYS A 141 -6.98 -9.63 7.33
N PHE A 142 -5.67 -9.44 7.27
CA PHE A 142 -4.88 -9.85 6.10
C PHE A 142 -4.66 -11.37 6.11
N LEU A 143 -4.99 -12.03 5.01
CA LEU A 143 -5.07 -13.49 4.95
C LEU A 143 -3.71 -14.13 4.69
N THR A 144 -2.91 -13.57 3.80
CA THR A 144 -1.63 -14.14 3.40
C THR A 144 -0.45 -13.59 4.21
N ILE A 145 0.65 -14.36 4.28
CA ILE A 145 1.90 -13.92 4.91
C ILE A 145 2.49 -12.71 4.17
N LYS A 146 2.34 -12.63 2.85
CA LYS A 146 2.82 -11.51 2.03
C LYS A 146 2.07 -10.23 2.37
N GLU A 147 0.74 -10.29 2.44
CA GLU A 147 -0.09 -9.15 2.84
C GLU A 147 0.24 -8.67 4.25
N LYS A 148 0.35 -9.58 5.22
CA LYS A 148 0.75 -9.23 6.59
C LYS A 148 2.10 -8.53 6.65
N ARG A 149 3.08 -8.95 5.85
CA ARG A 149 4.37 -8.27 5.77
C ARG A 149 4.28 -6.91 5.13
N ALA A 150 3.55 -6.78 4.02
CA ALA A 150 3.31 -5.48 3.39
C ALA A 150 2.61 -4.49 4.34
N ALA A 151 1.62 -4.97 5.11
CA ALA A 151 0.94 -4.19 6.13
C ALA A 151 1.85 -3.81 7.30
N ALA A 152 2.69 -4.73 7.78
CA ALA A 152 3.68 -4.45 8.83
C ALA A 152 4.72 -3.40 8.38
N ARG A 153 5.16 -3.43 7.13
CA ARG A 153 6.05 -2.40 6.54
C ARG A 153 5.34 -1.05 6.45
N GLY A 154 4.08 -1.03 6.04
CA GLY A 154 3.25 0.18 6.04
C GLY A 154 3.09 0.76 7.46
N PHE A 155 2.85 -0.08 8.46
CA PHE A 155 2.79 0.32 9.86
C PHE A 155 4.12 0.93 10.34
N LEU A 156 5.24 0.27 10.11
CA LEU A 156 6.55 0.74 10.56
C LEU A 156 6.91 2.12 9.97
N SER A 157 6.65 2.35 8.69
CA SER A 157 6.95 3.62 8.03
C SER A 157 5.92 4.72 8.30
N ASN A 158 4.75 4.39 8.86
CA ASN A 158 3.65 5.34 9.07
C ASN A 158 2.97 5.17 10.44
N TYR A 159 3.67 4.65 11.45
CA TYR A 159 3.08 4.26 12.73
C TYR A 159 2.30 5.42 13.41
N SER A 160 2.70 6.67 13.21
CA SER A 160 2.03 7.86 13.78
C SER A 160 0.58 8.05 13.30
N LEU A 161 0.20 7.42 12.19
CA LEU A 161 -1.18 7.41 11.70
C LEU A 161 -2.09 6.44 12.47
N TYR A 162 -1.50 5.44 13.14
CA TYR A 162 -2.24 4.44 13.88
C TYR A 162 -2.59 4.95 15.27
N LYS A 163 -3.87 5.03 15.61
CA LYS A 163 -4.38 5.59 16.88
C LYS A 163 -5.08 4.55 17.76
N ASN A 164 -5.55 3.45 17.17
CA ASN A 164 -6.25 2.39 17.90
C ASN A 164 -5.23 1.46 18.58
N LYS A 165 -5.24 1.45 19.91
CA LYS A 165 -4.30 0.65 20.70
C LYS A 165 -4.36 -0.85 20.38
N ALA A 166 -5.55 -1.43 20.24
CA ALA A 166 -5.68 -2.86 19.92
C ALA A 166 -5.10 -3.22 18.55
N ILE A 167 -5.27 -2.32 17.55
CA ILE A 167 -4.66 -2.49 16.24
C ILE A 167 -3.15 -2.42 16.34
N ILE A 168 -2.60 -1.44 17.06
CA ILE A 168 -1.15 -1.28 17.25
C ILE A 168 -0.56 -2.52 17.93
N GLU A 169 -1.20 -3.03 18.98
CA GLU A 169 -0.76 -4.25 19.67
C GLU A 169 -0.74 -5.48 18.77
N ASP A 170 -1.71 -5.61 17.84
CA ASP A 170 -1.77 -6.70 16.87
C ASP A 170 -0.58 -6.64 15.90
N TYR A 171 -0.24 -5.45 15.37
CA TYR A 171 0.95 -5.24 14.54
C TYR A 171 2.25 -5.52 15.31
N ILE A 172 2.36 -5.03 16.55
CA ILE A 172 3.53 -5.26 17.40
C ILE A 172 3.76 -6.75 17.64
N LYS A 173 2.72 -7.51 17.99
CA LYS A 173 2.81 -8.97 18.20
C LYS A 173 3.34 -9.67 16.96
N TYR A 174 2.85 -9.30 15.78
CA TYR A 174 3.32 -9.86 14.52
C TYR A 174 4.80 -9.51 14.28
N ILE A 175 5.19 -8.24 14.42
CA ILE A 175 6.58 -7.78 14.21
C ILE A 175 7.54 -8.50 15.16
N ILE A 176 7.16 -8.67 16.44
CA ILE A 176 7.95 -9.43 17.41
C ILE A 176 8.14 -10.89 16.96
N SER A 177 7.12 -11.51 16.37
CA SER A 177 7.19 -12.89 15.88
C SER A 177 8.08 -13.05 14.65
N GLN A 178 8.28 -11.98 13.85
CA GLN A 178 9.12 -12.03 12.66
C GLN A 178 10.61 -12.07 13.03
N LYS A 179 11.36 -13.02 12.47
CA LYS A 179 12.79 -13.19 12.78
C LYS A 179 13.66 -12.26 11.92
N LYS A 180 14.02 -12.69 10.69
CA LYS A 180 15.01 -11.97 9.86
C LYS A 180 14.42 -11.32 8.60
N GLN A 181 13.30 -11.79 8.11
CA GLN A 181 12.84 -11.42 6.79
C GLN A 181 12.32 -9.97 6.74
N LEU A 182 11.55 -9.54 7.73
CA LEU A 182 11.05 -8.16 7.78
C LEU A 182 12.21 -7.16 7.89
N LEU A 183 13.22 -7.45 8.73
CA LEU A 183 14.45 -6.65 8.81
C LEU A 183 15.17 -6.58 7.47
N SER A 184 15.33 -7.72 6.79
CA SER A 184 15.96 -7.75 5.47
C SER A 184 15.25 -6.87 4.45
N GLU A 185 13.93 -6.85 4.44
CA GLU A 185 13.13 -6.00 3.55
C GLU A 185 13.29 -4.51 3.89
N ILE A 186 13.31 -4.14 5.18
CA ILE A 186 13.57 -2.76 5.65
C ILE A 186 14.94 -2.27 5.16
N LEU A 187 15.97 -3.11 5.31
CA LEU A 187 17.35 -2.75 4.92
C LEU A 187 17.53 -2.68 3.40
N LEU A 188 16.83 -3.51 2.62
CA LEU A 188 16.86 -3.42 1.16
C LEU A 188 16.26 -2.11 0.63
N GLU A 189 15.30 -1.52 1.36
CA GLU A 189 14.71 -0.22 1.02
C GLU A 189 15.48 0.96 1.61
N ASP A 190 16.49 0.71 2.44
CA ASP A 190 17.25 1.73 3.20
C ASP A 190 16.34 2.67 4.01
N ASP A 191 15.26 2.10 4.60
CA ASP A 191 14.21 2.82 5.31
C ASP A 191 14.56 2.99 6.79
N VAL A 192 15.17 4.12 7.11
CA VAL A 192 15.66 4.45 8.47
C VAL A 192 14.52 4.54 9.49
N LEU A 193 13.36 5.11 9.11
CA LEU A 193 12.23 5.24 10.03
C LEU A 193 11.67 3.87 10.42
N SER A 194 11.44 3.01 9.43
CA SER A 194 11.01 1.64 9.68
C SER A 194 12.02 0.86 10.53
N LEU A 195 13.32 1.06 10.31
CA LEU A 195 14.36 0.43 11.13
C LEU A 195 14.30 0.92 12.59
N ALA A 196 14.16 2.22 12.81
CA ALA A 196 14.07 2.79 14.15
C ALA A 196 12.87 2.23 14.93
N VAL A 197 11.68 2.24 14.31
CA VAL A 197 10.46 1.68 14.92
C VAL A 197 10.60 0.17 15.15
N TYR A 198 11.18 -0.56 14.21
CA TYR A 198 11.42 -2.01 14.34
C TYR A 198 12.32 -2.34 15.53
N ILE A 199 13.43 -1.60 15.69
CA ILE A 199 14.37 -1.80 16.80
C ILE A 199 13.68 -1.51 18.14
N GLU A 200 12.91 -0.44 18.23
CA GLU A 200 12.17 -0.09 19.46
C GLU A 200 11.14 -1.17 19.84
N ILE A 201 10.37 -1.66 18.87
CA ILE A 201 9.40 -2.75 19.09
C ILE A 201 10.09 -4.01 19.62
N LYS A 202 11.27 -4.35 19.10
CA LYS A 202 12.02 -5.52 19.56
C LYS A 202 12.60 -5.35 20.96
N LYS A 203 12.59 -4.16 21.52
CA LYS A 203 13.19 -3.84 22.84
C LYS A 203 14.62 -4.34 22.97
N HIS A 204 15.35 -4.35 21.89
CA HIS A 204 16.72 -4.80 21.90
C HIS A 204 17.60 -3.76 22.58
N ASN A 205 18.36 -4.18 23.58
CA ASN A 205 19.49 -3.41 24.04
C ASN A 205 20.53 -3.37 22.90
N ILE A 206 20.54 -2.28 22.15
CA ILE A 206 21.32 -2.17 20.90
C ILE A 206 22.80 -2.41 21.12
N LYS A 207 23.37 -2.04 22.28
CA LYS A 207 24.78 -2.30 22.59
C LYS A 207 25.15 -3.78 22.49
N SER A 208 24.21 -4.67 22.84
CA SER A 208 24.46 -6.13 22.73
C SER A 208 24.11 -6.72 21.36
N PHE A 209 23.35 -6.01 20.54
CA PHE A 209 22.82 -6.54 19.26
C PHE A 209 23.23 -5.72 18.02
N LEU A 210 24.10 -4.72 18.16
CA LEU A 210 24.54 -3.88 17.04
C LEU A 210 25.06 -4.74 15.86
N GLY A 211 25.74 -5.84 16.16
CA GLY A 211 26.21 -6.80 15.16
C GLY A 211 25.08 -7.51 14.38
N GLU A 212 23.89 -7.69 15.00
CA GLU A 212 22.75 -8.29 14.30
C GLU A 212 22.17 -7.39 13.23
N TYR A 213 22.36 -6.07 13.33
CA TYR A 213 21.84 -5.07 12.38
C TYR A 213 22.91 -4.58 11.41
N LEU A 214 24.16 -4.38 11.87
CA LEU A 214 25.26 -3.85 11.05
C LEU A 214 25.59 -4.78 9.88
N GLN A 215 25.86 -6.05 10.13
CA GLN A 215 26.20 -6.99 9.06
C GLN A 215 25.10 -7.11 7.97
N PRO A 216 23.80 -7.28 8.32
CA PRO A 216 22.75 -7.24 7.34
C PRO A 216 22.66 -5.93 6.57
N ALA A 217 22.85 -4.77 7.23
CA ALA A 217 22.79 -3.45 6.59
C ALA A 217 23.96 -3.26 5.61
N GLU A 218 25.17 -3.69 5.96
CA GLU A 218 26.35 -3.72 5.06
C GLU A 218 26.09 -4.59 3.83
N LYS A 219 25.57 -5.80 4.05
CA LYS A 219 25.24 -6.74 2.97
C LYS A 219 24.16 -6.18 2.03
N ALA A 220 23.18 -5.46 2.57
CA ALA A 220 22.12 -4.79 1.80
C ALA A 220 22.61 -3.49 1.15
N LYS A 221 23.82 -3.00 1.45
CA LYS A 221 24.33 -1.68 1.04
C LYS A 221 23.42 -0.51 1.49
N ALA A 222 22.75 -0.67 2.63
CA ALA A 222 21.80 0.26 3.22
C ALA A 222 22.55 1.41 3.91
N GLN A 223 23.00 2.41 3.15
CA GLN A 223 23.92 3.45 3.63
C GLN A 223 23.29 4.37 4.69
N LYS A 224 22.02 4.74 4.53
CA LYS A 224 21.30 5.57 5.51
C LYS A 224 21.06 4.80 6.81
N CYS A 225 20.65 3.54 6.71
CA CYS A 225 20.49 2.66 7.87
C CYS A 225 21.81 2.40 8.58
N LEU A 226 22.94 2.24 7.86
CA LEU A 226 24.26 2.12 8.43
C LEU A 226 24.67 3.37 9.20
N ALA A 227 24.54 4.56 8.60
CA ALA A 227 24.81 5.82 9.26
C ALA A 227 23.97 5.98 10.53
N PHE A 228 22.68 5.69 10.46
CA PHE A 228 21.76 5.69 11.59
C PHE A 228 22.19 4.74 12.70
N LEU A 229 22.58 3.50 12.40
CA LEU A 229 23.05 2.53 13.39
C LEU A 229 24.34 2.94 14.06
N LEU A 230 25.27 3.54 13.33
CA LEU A 230 26.56 4.03 13.85
C LEU A 230 26.38 5.26 14.76
N GLU A 231 25.39 6.10 14.47
CA GLU A 231 25.07 7.28 15.28
C GLU A 231 24.14 6.98 16.47
N TRP A 232 23.65 5.73 16.58
CA TRP A 232 22.65 5.33 17.59
C TRP A 232 23.09 5.62 19.03
N GLU A 233 24.38 5.54 19.33
CA GLU A 233 24.87 5.65 20.70
C GLU A 233 24.70 7.06 21.33
N ASP A 234 24.52 8.10 20.52
CA ASP A 234 24.54 9.49 20.97
C ASP A 234 23.19 10.21 21.03
N LYS A 235 22.09 9.61 20.60
CA LYS A 235 20.82 10.34 20.46
C LYS A 235 19.63 9.60 21.06
N ASN A 236 18.75 10.36 21.72
CA ASN A 236 17.42 9.86 22.12
C ASN A 236 16.51 9.78 20.88
N ILE A 237 16.61 8.66 20.16
CA ILE A 237 15.94 8.41 18.88
C ILE A 237 14.43 8.52 19.00
N LEU A 238 13.86 8.21 20.16
CA LEU A 238 12.44 8.34 20.42
C LEU A 238 11.95 9.78 20.29
N ASP A 239 12.78 10.75 20.62
CA ASP A 239 12.47 12.17 20.46
C ASP A 239 12.68 12.64 19.02
N ILE A 240 13.73 12.15 18.35
CA ILE A 240 14.05 12.54 16.95
C ILE A 240 12.96 12.10 15.97
N TYR A 241 12.40 10.89 16.16
CA TYR A 241 11.39 10.33 15.26
C TYR A 241 9.96 10.43 15.82
N ASN A 242 9.76 11.18 16.91
CA ASN A 242 8.46 11.37 17.56
C ASN A 242 7.79 10.02 17.96
N LEU A 243 8.59 9.06 18.41
CA LEU A 243 8.18 7.70 18.79
C LEU A 243 7.58 7.62 20.21
N GLN A 244 7.29 8.74 20.84
CA GLN A 244 6.81 8.80 22.24
C GLN A 244 5.53 7.97 22.47
N GLN A 245 4.61 7.95 21.51
CA GLN A 245 3.41 7.12 21.58
C GLN A 245 3.71 5.61 21.61
N LEU A 246 4.83 5.19 21.02
CA LEU A 246 5.25 3.81 21.04
C LEU A 246 5.72 3.38 22.43
N LYS A 247 6.37 4.28 23.19
CA LYS A 247 6.80 4.04 24.58
C LYS A 247 5.65 3.76 25.53
N GLU A 248 4.51 4.45 25.35
CA GLU A 248 3.33 4.28 26.21
C GLU A 248 2.60 2.95 25.97
N ILE A 249 2.88 2.29 24.85
CA ILE A 249 2.23 1.04 24.43
C ILE A 249 3.14 -0.17 24.70
N LEU A 250 4.46 0.00 24.61
CA LEU A 250 5.48 -1.04 24.86
C LEU A 250 5.81 -1.13 26.36
#